data_0d23cd6caa6f039c0f2cc2ff4864ae48
#
_entry.id   0d23cd6caa6f039c0f2cc2ff4864ae48
#
_cell.length_a   1.000
_cell.length_b   1.000
_cell.length_c   1.000
_cell.angle_alpha   90.00
_cell.angle_beta   90.00
_cell.angle_gamma   90.00
#
_symmetry.space_group_name_H-M   'P 1'
#
loop_
_entity.id
_entity.type
_entity.pdbx_description
1 polymer ?
#
loop_
_entity_poly.entity_id
_entity_poly.type
_entity_poly.pdbx_seq_one_letter_code
_entity_poly.pdbx_strand_id
1 'polypeptide(L)'
;LIASQRIMPDLLGEFGEGVLLLSSLYKNKVLSIHQEPLVTDFKISYTRGRPMPLFYGATSKIILCNLAEKVLVKLFLQHRREIAQAGLGDEWDDFRAYLAEMRHKKFCVSSNEVDQGVTGVSTAIISETRSILGSLTYVTFNSNRSVDETIISRLLVGCEKITKEITSIINKGS
;
A
#
# COMPACT_ATOMS: atom_id res chain seq x y z
N LEU A 1 -4.15 13.21 4.44
CA LEU A 1 -3.61 13.35 5.78
C LEU A 1 -4.71 13.60 6.82
N ILE A 2 -5.51 14.66 6.68
CA ILE A 2 -6.56 15.00 7.65
C ILE A 2 -7.55 13.86 7.82
N ALA A 3 -8.01 13.24 6.72
CA ALA A 3 -8.92 12.11 6.72
C ALA A 3 -8.40 10.87 7.48
N SER A 4 -7.09 10.68 7.53
CA SER A 4 -6.48 9.51 8.16
C SER A 4 -6.16 9.68 9.64
N GLN A 5 -6.06 10.93 10.14
CA GLN A 5 -5.59 11.23 11.49
C GLN A 5 -6.45 10.65 12.63
N ARG A 6 -7.74 10.43 12.40
CA ARG A 6 -8.62 9.77 13.38
C ARG A 6 -8.75 8.28 13.14
N ILE A 7 -8.77 7.88 11.86
CA ILE A 7 -9.04 6.50 11.46
C ILE A 7 -7.86 5.59 11.77
N MET A 8 -6.62 6.05 11.54
CA MET A 8 -5.43 5.21 11.72
C MET A 8 -5.14 4.86 13.18
N PRO A 9 -5.21 5.78 14.16
CA PRO A 9 -5.03 5.42 15.56
C PRO A 9 -6.07 4.41 16.06
N ASP A 10 -7.34 4.61 15.71
CA ASP A 10 -8.42 3.69 16.09
C ASP A 10 -8.20 2.30 15.51
N LEU A 11 -7.84 2.22 14.23
CA LEU A 11 -7.58 0.97 13.55
C LEU A 11 -6.34 0.25 14.12
N LEU A 12 -5.27 1.00 14.43
CA LEU A 12 -4.08 0.43 15.05
C LEU A 12 -4.39 -0.11 16.46
N GLY A 13 -5.23 0.60 17.22
CA GLY A 13 -5.73 0.14 18.51
C GLY A 13 -6.45 -1.22 18.45
N GLU A 14 -7.18 -1.48 17.35
CA GLU A 14 -7.81 -2.79 17.11
C GLU A 14 -6.79 -3.90 16.81
N PHE A 15 -5.65 -3.58 16.19
CA PHE A 15 -4.58 -4.54 15.88
C PHE A 15 -3.66 -4.82 17.08
N GLY A 16 -3.59 -3.91 18.04
CA GLY A 16 -2.84 -4.02 19.29
C GLY A 16 -1.36 -3.67 19.18
N GLU A 17 -0.68 -4.08 18.11
CA GLU A 17 0.75 -3.82 17.88
C GLU A 17 1.03 -3.60 16.40
N GLY A 18 2.22 -3.13 16.06
CA GLY A 18 2.66 -2.89 14.68
C GLY A 18 2.63 -1.42 14.29
N VAL A 19 2.66 -1.16 13.01
CA VAL A 19 2.67 0.19 12.43
C VAL A 19 1.68 0.26 11.28
N LEU A 20 0.93 1.35 11.19
CA LEU A 20 0.14 1.70 10.02
C LEU A 20 0.87 2.77 9.21
N LEU A 21 0.98 2.54 7.91
CA LEU A 21 1.54 3.49 6.96
C LEU A 21 0.46 3.95 6.00
N LEU A 22 0.34 5.26 5.85
CA LEU A 22 -0.38 5.89 4.75
C LEU A 22 0.63 6.30 3.69
N SER A 23 0.47 5.79 2.49
CA SER A 23 1.41 6.06 1.40
C SER A 23 0.69 6.56 0.16
N SER A 24 1.39 7.33 -0.66
CA SER A 24 0.87 7.86 -1.91
C SER A 24 1.93 7.82 -3.00
N LEU A 25 1.49 7.86 -4.25
CA LEU A 25 2.36 7.95 -5.40
C LEU A 25 2.68 9.42 -5.71
N TYR A 26 3.95 9.77 -5.77
CA TYR A 26 4.42 11.08 -6.19
C TYR A 26 5.52 10.94 -7.24
N LYS A 27 5.30 11.44 -8.45
CA LYS A 27 6.28 11.39 -9.57
C LYS A 27 6.92 10.00 -9.74
N ASN A 28 6.12 8.95 -9.86
CA ASN A 28 6.55 7.55 -9.98
C ASN A 28 7.35 7.00 -8.78
N LYS A 29 7.23 7.63 -7.63
CA LYS A 29 7.80 7.12 -6.37
C LYS A 29 6.70 6.91 -5.34
N VAL A 30 6.72 5.80 -4.66
CA VAL A 30 5.82 5.55 -3.54
C VAL A 30 6.46 6.14 -2.29
N LEU A 31 5.74 7.02 -1.61
CA LEU A 31 6.20 7.71 -0.40
C LEU A 31 5.25 7.43 0.75
N SER A 32 5.79 7.08 1.91
CA SER A 32 5.02 7.14 3.16
C SER A 32 4.81 8.59 3.53
N ILE A 33 3.55 9.02 3.61
CA ILE A 33 3.16 10.40 3.94
C ILE A 33 2.73 10.55 5.40
N HIS A 34 2.31 9.46 6.03
CA HIS A 34 1.96 9.41 7.45
C HIS A 34 2.23 8.03 8.01
N GLN A 35 2.53 7.98 9.31
CA GLN A 35 2.79 6.76 10.06
C GLN A 35 2.07 6.84 11.39
N GLU A 36 1.47 5.73 11.80
CA GLU A 36 0.86 5.56 13.13
C GLU A 36 1.36 4.23 13.74
N PRO A 37 1.90 4.21 14.98
CA PRO A 37 2.13 5.38 15.83
C PRO A 37 3.20 6.31 15.24
N LEU A 38 3.18 7.58 15.63
CA LEU A 38 4.15 8.58 15.17
C LEU A 38 5.58 8.26 15.64
N VAL A 39 5.69 7.64 16.80
CA VAL A 39 6.96 7.16 17.38
C VAL A 39 6.82 5.68 17.66
N THR A 40 7.79 4.89 17.26
CA THR A 40 7.83 3.44 17.46
C THR A 40 9.26 2.98 17.68
N ASP A 41 9.44 1.95 18.51
CA ASP A 41 10.71 1.27 18.70
C ASP A 41 11.09 0.39 17.51
N PHE A 42 10.15 0.12 16.62
CA PHE A 42 10.38 -0.66 15.41
C PHE A 42 11.11 0.15 14.35
N LYS A 43 12.20 -0.42 13.85
CA LYS A 43 12.96 0.19 12.74
C LYS A 43 12.48 -0.39 11.42
N ILE A 44 11.79 0.44 10.65
CA ILE A 44 11.45 0.17 9.25
C ILE A 44 12.28 1.07 8.34
N SER A 45 12.77 0.53 7.22
CA SER A 45 13.68 1.26 6.30
C SER A 45 12.99 2.44 5.65
N TYR A 46 11.68 2.33 5.38
CA TYR A 46 10.92 3.34 4.65
C TYR A 46 9.98 4.12 5.55
N THR A 47 10.56 5.02 6.31
CA THR A 47 9.86 6.01 7.13
C THR A 47 9.31 7.16 6.28
N ARG A 48 8.55 8.05 6.91
CA ARG A 48 7.93 9.22 6.26
C ARG A 48 8.92 10.00 5.38
N GLY A 49 8.54 10.21 4.12
CA GLY A 49 9.30 10.98 3.13
C GLY A 49 10.38 10.20 2.38
N ARG A 50 10.68 8.96 2.76
CA ARG A 50 11.61 8.12 2.00
C ARG A 50 10.89 7.40 0.86
N PRO A 51 11.43 7.43 -0.38
CA PRO A 51 10.85 6.68 -1.48
C PRO A 51 11.04 5.17 -1.27
N MET A 52 9.95 4.44 -1.49
CA MET A 52 9.92 2.98 -1.46
C MET A 52 10.29 2.40 -2.83
N PRO A 53 10.92 1.20 -2.90
CA PRO A 53 11.10 0.47 -4.14
C PRO A 53 9.75 0.22 -4.82
N LEU A 54 9.64 0.48 -6.12
CA LEU A 54 8.34 0.45 -6.81
C LEU A 54 7.78 -0.98 -6.97
N PHE A 55 8.66 -1.98 -7.09
CA PHE A 55 8.27 -3.36 -7.39
C PHE A 55 8.35 -4.31 -6.19
N TYR A 56 8.73 -3.81 -5.03
CA TYR A 56 8.88 -4.60 -3.81
C TYR A 56 7.99 -4.07 -2.68
N GLY A 57 7.55 -4.99 -1.84
CA GLY A 57 6.72 -4.70 -0.67
C GLY A 57 5.24 -4.48 -0.99
N ALA A 58 4.39 -4.82 -0.02
CA ALA A 58 2.94 -4.77 -0.17
C ALA A 58 2.42 -3.37 -0.55
N THR A 59 2.98 -2.32 0.06
CA THR A 59 2.63 -0.91 -0.17
C THR A 59 2.77 -0.51 -1.63
N SER A 60 3.93 -0.80 -2.23
CA SER A 60 4.22 -0.42 -3.62
C SER A 60 3.43 -1.26 -4.61
N LYS A 61 3.34 -2.57 -4.38
CA LYS A 61 2.62 -3.51 -5.25
C LYS A 61 1.13 -3.20 -5.33
N ILE A 62 0.48 -2.83 -4.22
CA ILE A 62 -0.95 -2.48 -4.24
C ILE A 62 -1.21 -1.15 -4.96
N ILE A 63 -0.29 -0.20 -4.89
CA ILE A 63 -0.37 1.03 -5.70
C ILE A 63 -0.15 0.71 -7.16
N LEU A 64 0.91 -0.04 -7.47
CA LEU A 64 1.28 -0.44 -8.82
C LEU A 64 0.13 -1.10 -9.58
N CYS A 65 -0.54 -2.09 -8.98
CA CYS A 65 -1.63 -2.82 -9.62
C CYS A 65 -2.86 -1.95 -9.93
N ASN A 66 -2.98 -0.77 -9.33
CA ASN A 66 -4.08 0.17 -9.55
C ASN A 66 -3.72 1.36 -10.45
N LEU A 67 -2.51 1.36 -11.03
CA LEU A 67 -2.11 2.36 -12.03
C LEU A 67 -2.83 2.13 -13.36
N ALA A 68 -2.95 3.20 -14.15
CA ALA A 68 -3.49 3.11 -15.50
C ALA A 68 -2.57 2.26 -16.40
N GLU A 69 -3.16 1.46 -17.29
CA GLU A 69 -2.42 0.52 -18.15
C GLU A 69 -1.32 1.19 -18.95
N LYS A 70 -1.55 2.40 -19.50
CA LYS A 70 -0.52 3.18 -20.19
C LYS A 70 0.71 3.49 -19.33
N VAL A 71 0.54 3.65 -18.03
CA VAL A 71 1.65 3.86 -17.08
C VAL A 71 2.38 2.55 -16.83
N LEU A 72 1.63 1.46 -16.66
CA LEU A 72 2.20 0.11 -16.46
C LEU A 72 3.02 -0.36 -17.67
N VAL A 73 2.54 -0.13 -18.89
CA VAL A 73 3.31 -0.43 -20.12
C VAL A 73 4.63 0.33 -20.12
N LYS A 74 4.61 1.63 -19.83
CA LYS A 74 5.83 2.44 -19.76
C LYS A 74 6.79 1.94 -18.69
N LEU A 75 6.29 1.61 -17.51
CA LEU A 75 7.11 1.05 -16.42
C LEU A 75 7.71 -0.29 -16.81
N PHE A 76 6.94 -1.18 -17.43
CA PHE A 76 7.43 -2.47 -17.90
C PHE A 76 8.58 -2.32 -18.90
N LEU A 77 8.42 -1.46 -19.91
CA LEU A 77 9.46 -1.21 -20.91
C LEU A 77 10.74 -0.62 -20.31
N GLN A 78 10.63 0.22 -19.28
CA GLN A 78 11.76 0.87 -18.63
C GLN A 78 12.46 -0.01 -17.57
N HIS A 79 11.72 -0.93 -16.92
CA HIS A 79 12.18 -1.67 -15.75
C HIS A 79 12.00 -3.19 -15.88
N ARG A 80 11.97 -3.73 -17.09
CA ARG A 80 11.70 -5.16 -17.33
C ARG A 80 12.54 -6.10 -16.46
N ARG A 81 13.84 -5.81 -16.32
CA ARG A 81 14.76 -6.62 -15.50
C ARG A 81 14.39 -6.58 -14.02
N GLU A 82 14.09 -5.41 -13.50
CA GLU A 82 13.74 -5.22 -12.09
C GLU A 82 12.38 -5.88 -11.75
N ILE A 83 11.42 -5.79 -12.67
CA ILE A 83 10.11 -6.46 -12.58
C ILE A 83 10.29 -7.98 -12.54
N ALA A 84 11.10 -8.55 -13.44
CA ALA A 84 11.41 -9.97 -13.44
C ALA A 84 12.10 -10.42 -12.14
N GLN A 85 13.12 -9.66 -11.68
CA GLN A 85 13.81 -9.94 -10.42
C GLN A 85 12.89 -9.87 -9.20
N ALA A 86 11.89 -9.01 -9.23
CA ALA A 86 10.87 -8.91 -8.19
C ALA A 86 9.80 -10.03 -8.27
N GLY A 87 9.90 -10.94 -9.25
CA GLY A 87 8.96 -12.04 -9.44
C GLY A 87 7.57 -11.60 -9.89
N LEU A 88 7.47 -10.44 -10.56
CA LEU A 88 6.18 -9.89 -11.02
C LEU A 88 5.82 -10.31 -12.44
N GLY A 89 6.74 -10.98 -13.16
CA GLY A 89 6.57 -11.50 -14.51
C GLY A 89 7.77 -11.17 -15.40
N ASP A 90 8.10 -12.07 -16.31
CA ASP A 90 9.20 -11.93 -17.26
C ASP A 90 8.76 -11.22 -18.54
N GLU A 91 7.51 -11.45 -18.95
CA GLU A 91 6.87 -10.84 -20.11
C GLU A 91 5.71 -9.93 -19.69
N TRP A 92 5.27 -9.09 -20.62
CA TRP A 92 4.18 -8.14 -20.37
C TRP A 92 2.89 -8.82 -19.90
N ASP A 93 2.53 -9.95 -20.51
CA ASP A 93 1.30 -10.65 -20.18
C ASP A 93 1.35 -11.27 -18.79
N ASP A 94 2.50 -11.79 -18.35
CA ASP A 94 2.72 -12.31 -16.99
C ASP A 94 2.60 -11.17 -15.97
N PHE A 95 3.27 -10.06 -16.21
CA PHE A 95 3.22 -8.88 -15.35
C PHE A 95 1.78 -8.35 -15.23
N ARG A 96 1.09 -8.23 -16.35
CA ARG A 96 -0.30 -7.78 -16.40
C ARG A 96 -1.24 -8.73 -15.64
N ALA A 97 -1.07 -10.04 -15.82
CA ALA A 97 -1.86 -11.07 -15.13
C ALA A 97 -1.65 -11.01 -13.61
N TYR A 98 -0.39 -10.91 -13.18
CA TYR A 98 -0.04 -10.75 -11.76
C TYR A 98 -0.73 -9.53 -11.14
N LEU A 99 -0.66 -8.37 -11.81
CA LEU A 99 -1.29 -7.14 -11.31
C LEU A 99 -2.82 -7.22 -11.30
N ALA A 100 -3.42 -7.89 -12.31
CA ALA A 100 -4.86 -8.09 -12.38
C ALA A 100 -5.38 -8.97 -11.23
N GLU A 101 -4.65 -10.04 -10.90
CA GLU A 101 -4.97 -10.91 -9.77
C GLU A 101 -4.92 -10.14 -8.44
N MET A 102 -3.87 -9.36 -8.22
CA MET A 102 -3.73 -8.55 -7.02
C MET A 102 -4.82 -7.49 -6.90
N ARG A 103 -5.18 -6.83 -8.01
CA ARG A 103 -6.30 -5.88 -8.06
C ARG A 103 -7.62 -6.56 -7.72
N HIS A 104 -7.83 -7.78 -8.19
CA HIS A 104 -9.04 -8.56 -7.89
C HIS A 104 -9.12 -8.92 -6.40
N LYS A 105 -8.01 -9.33 -5.79
CA LYS A 105 -7.91 -9.62 -4.34
C LYS A 105 -8.13 -8.38 -3.47
N LYS A 106 -7.86 -7.17 -3.97
CA LYS A 106 -7.95 -5.87 -3.28
C LYS A 106 -6.96 -5.67 -2.13
N PHE A 107 -6.08 -6.61 -1.90
CA PHE A 107 -5.00 -6.51 -0.91
C PHE A 107 -3.73 -7.18 -1.41
N CYS A 108 -2.61 -6.82 -0.81
CA CYS A 108 -1.31 -7.43 -1.04
C CYS A 108 -0.66 -7.75 0.29
N VAL A 109 -0.05 -8.92 0.38
CA VAL A 109 0.81 -9.32 1.50
C VAL A 109 2.22 -9.51 0.98
N SER A 110 3.21 -8.99 1.70
CA SER A 110 4.62 -9.26 1.43
C SER A 110 5.38 -9.50 2.74
N SER A 111 6.31 -10.44 2.73
CA SER A 111 7.16 -10.75 3.88
C SER A 111 8.62 -10.79 3.44
N ASN A 112 9.51 -10.16 4.23
CA ASN A 112 10.95 -10.13 3.98
C ASN A 112 11.39 -9.53 2.64
N GLU A 113 10.52 -8.80 1.94
CA GLU A 113 10.87 -8.21 0.65
C GLU A 113 11.59 -6.86 0.77
N VAL A 114 11.29 -6.11 1.80
CA VAL A 114 11.83 -4.77 2.04
C VAL A 114 12.76 -4.79 3.25
N ASP A 115 12.25 -5.24 4.37
CA ASP A 115 13.01 -5.40 5.62
C ASP A 115 12.91 -6.85 6.09
N GLN A 116 14.02 -7.40 6.57
CA GLN A 116 14.06 -8.75 7.12
C GLN A 116 13.20 -8.83 8.40
N GLY A 117 12.42 -9.89 8.55
CA GLY A 117 11.53 -10.10 9.70
C GLY A 117 10.26 -9.25 9.68
N VAL A 118 10.00 -8.53 8.59
CA VAL A 118 8.85 -7.64 8.45
C VAL A 118 7.83 -8.22 7.48
N THR A 119 6.56 -8.20 7.89
CA THR A 119 5.42 -8.52 7.03
C THR A 119 4.52 -7.29 6.89
N GLY A 120 4.21 -6.93 5.66
CA GLY A 120 3.29 -5.86 5.31
C GLY A 120 2.02 -6.40 4.67
N VAL A 121 0.88 -5.84 5.09
CA VAL A 121 -0.43 -6.04 4.45
C VAL A 121 -0.95 -4.71 4.00
N SER A 122 -1.25 -4.58 2.73
CA SER A 122 -1.64 -3.32 2.13
C SER A 122 -2.93 -3.41 1.34
N THR A 123 -3.74 -2.36 1.44
CA THR A 123 -4.95 -2.15 0.65
C THR A 123 -4.89 -0.78 -0.03
N ALA A 124 -5.55 -0.67 -1.19
CA ALA A 124 -5.57 0.57 -1.97
C ALA A 124 -6.66 1.54 -1.48
N ILE A 125 -6.33 2.82 -1.46
CA ILE A 125 -7.28 3.91 -1.29
C ILE A 125 -7.62 4.41 -2.69
N ILE A 126 -8.85 4.14 -3.12
CA ILE A 126 -9.33 4.42 -4.48
C ILE A 126 -10.40 5.51 -4.42
N SER A 127 -10.28 6.53 -5.28
CA SER A 127 -11.28 7.58 -5.41
C SER A 127 -12.58 7.07 -6.04
N GLU A 128 -13.65 7.85 -5.97
CA GLU A 128 -14.91 7.58 -6.66
C GLU A 128 -14.73 7.47 -8.18
N THR A 129 -13.77 8.19 -8.74
CA THR A 129 -13.40 8.10 -10.17
C THR A 129 -12.48 6.92 -10.49
N ARG A 130 -12.31 5.97 -9.56
CA ARG A 130 -11.46 4.78 -9.67
C ARG A 130 -9.96 5.09 -9.87
N SER A 131 -9.52 6.26 -9.46
CA SER A 131 -8.10 6.61 -9.45
C SER A 131 -7.45 6.22 -8.14
N ILE A 132 -6.23 5.72 -8.19
CA ILE A 132 -5.44 5.42 -6.99
C ILE A 132 -5.04 6.72 -6.29
N LEU A 133 -5.40 6.87 -5.03
CA LEU A 133 -5.01 7.99 -4.16
C LEU A 133 -3.81 7.63 -3.30
N GLY A 134 -3.70 6.36 -2.94
CA GLY A 134 -2.64 5.87 -2.07
C GLY A 134 -2.93 4.47 -1.55
N SER A 135 -2.27 4.11 -0.47
CA SER A 135 -2.47 2.83 0.21
C SER A 135 -2.42 3.00 1.72
N LEU A 136 -3.13 2.13 2.40
CA LEU A 136 -3.03 1.90 3.84
C LEU A 136 -2.36 0.55 4.04
N THR A 137 -1.24 0.54 4.77
CA THR A 137 -0.45 -0.66 5.02
C THR A 137 -0.29 -0.89 6.51
N TYR A 138 -0.66 -2.08 6.96
CA TYR A 138 -0.30 -2.58 8.28
C TYR A 138 1.03 -3.34 8.19
N VAL A 139 1.95 -3.01 9.08
CA VAL A 139 3.29 -3.59 9.18
C VAL A 139 3.44 -4.27 10.53
N THR A 140 3.81 -5.54 10.51
CA THR A 140 4.09 -6.35 11.70
C THR A 140 5.50 -6.93 11.65
N PHE A 141 6.10 -7.12 12.82
CA PHE A 141 7.49 -7.59 13.01
C PHE A 141 7.55 -9.04 13.52
N ASN A 142 6.44 -9.71 13.55
CA ASN A 142 6.40 -11.10 13.99
C ASN A 142 6.08 -12.01 12.81
N SER A 143 7.09 -12.71 12.29
CA SER A 143 6.93 -13.66 11.18
C SER A 143 5.97 -14.82 11.49
N ASN A 144 5.66 -15.05 12.78
CA ASN A 144 4.72 -16.09 13.21
C ASN A 144 3.28 -15.60 13.33
N ARG A 145 3.03 -14.29 13.21
CA ARG A 145 1.66 -13.78 13.16
C ARG A 145 1.16 -13.92 11.73
N SER A 146 0.37 -14.94 11.49
CA SER A 146 -0.35 -15.07 10.23
C SER A 146 -1.21 -13.82 10.04
N VAL A 147 -1.10 -13.20 8.87
CA VAL A 147 -2.04 -12.18 8.45
C VAL A 147 -3.39 -12.88 8.30
N ASP A 148 -4.28 -12.63 9.25
CA ASP A 148 -5.61 -13.20 9.22
C ASP A 148 -6.57 -12.34 8.40
N GLU A 149 -7.70 -12.94 8.03
CA GLU A 149 -8.76 -12.26 7.28
C GLU A 149 -9.33 -11.05 8.03
N THR A 150 -9.21 -11.02 9.35
CA THR A 150 -9.69 -9.91 10.19
C THR A 150 -8.88 -8.65 9.93
N ILE A 151 -7.55 -8.75 9.89
CA ILE A 151 -6.66 -7.62 9.56
C ILE A 151 -6.99 -7.08 8.17
N ILE A 152 -7.11 -7.96 7.18
CA ILE A 152 -7.44 -7.57 5.79
C ILE A 152 -8.78 -6.85 5.74
N SER A 153 -9.81 -7.42 6.34
CA SER A 153 -11.16 -6.87 6.40
C SER A 153 -11.17 -5.47 7.05
N ARG A 154 -10.47 -5.31 8.18
CA ARG A 154 -10.37 -4.03 8.89
C ARG A 154 -9.62 -2.97 8.08
N LEU A 155 -8.54 -3.34 7.39
CA LEU A 155 -7.82 -2.43 6.49
C LEU A 155 -8.72 -1.96 5.34
N LEU A 156 -9.49 -2.85 4.71
CA LEU A 156 -10.44 -2.50 3.65
C LEU A 156 -11.48 -1.49 4.15
N VAL A 157 -12.08 -1.75 5.32
CA VAL A 157 -13.03 -0.81 5.95
C VAL A 157 -12.36 0.54 6.27
N GLY A 158 -11.12 0.52 6.76
CA GLY A 158 -10.33 1.74 7.00
C GLY A 158 -10.13 2.56 5.74
N CYS A 159 -9.77 1.91 4.62
CA CYS A 159 -9.61 2.58 3.32
C CYS A 159 -10.91 3.20 2.82
N GLU A 160 -12.05 2.50 2.97
CA GLU A 160 -13.36 3.05 2.60
C GLU A 160 -13.72 4.30 3.42
N LYS A 161 -13.47 4.27 4.73
CA LYS A 161 -13.68 5.43 5.61
C LYS A 161 -12.81 6.62 5.19
N ILE A 162 -11.52 6.38 4.90
CA ILE A 162 -10.59 7.42 4.43
C ILE A 162 -11.07 8.01 3.11
N THR A 163 -11.49 7.18 2.16
CA THR A 163 -12.03 7.63 0.86
C THR A 163 -13.24 8.53 1.05
N LYS A 164 -14.21 8.11 1.87
CA LYS A 164 -15.43 8.90 2.15
C LYS A 164 -15.10 10.28 2.76
N GLU A 165 -14.15 10.32 3.69
CA GLU A 165 -13.72 11.58 4.29
C GLU A 165 -13.02 12.49 3.27
N ILE A 166 -12.16 11.94 2.41
CA ILE A 166 -11.51 12.71 1.33
C ILE A 166 -12.57 13.34 0.42
N THR A 167 -13.54 12.56 -0.03
CA THR A 167 -14.65 13.03 -0.87
C THR A 167 -15.44 14.14 -0.18
N SER A 168 -15.76 13.97 1.11
CA SER A 168 -16.46 14.99 1.90
C SER A 168 -15.68 16.31 2.00
N ILE A 169 -14.37 16.24 2.15
CA ILE A 169 -13.50 17.43 2.23
C ILE A 169 -13.48 18.17 0.88
N ILE A 170 -13.34 17.42 -0.21
CA ILE A 170 -13.33 18.00 -1.57
C ILE A 170 -14.66 18.71 -1.87
N ASN A 171 -15.78 18.08 -1.57
CA ASN A 171 -17.12 18.62 -1.83
C ASN A 171 -17.47 19.83 -0.97
N LYS A 172 -16.83 20.00 0.21
CA LYS A 172 -17.02 21.19 1.07
C LYS A 172 -16.14 22.37 0.68
N GLY A 173 -15.08 22.11 -0.10
CA GLY A 173 -14.15 23.13 -0.57
C GLY A 173 -14.48 23.70 -1.97
N SER A 174 -15.50 23.16 -2.63
CA SER A 174 -16.02 23.61 -3.91
C SER A 174 -17.26 24.47 -3.71
#